data_8b037c1b8b4fed3fab6a4b2b42024ef7
#
_entry.id   8b037c1b8b4fed3fab6a4b2b42024ef7
#
_cell.length_a   1.000
_cell.length_b   1.000
_cell.length_c   1.000
_cell.angle_alpha   90.00
_cell.angle_beta   90.00
_cell.angle_gamma   90.00
#
_symmetry.space_group_name_H-M   'P 1'
#
loop_
_entity.id
_entity.type
_entity.pdbx_description
1 polymer ?
#
loop_
_entity_poly.entity_id
_entity_poly.type
_entity_poly.pdbx_seq_one_letter_code
_entity_poly.pdbx_strand_id
1 'polypeptide(L)'
;MNIGLLGYGTVGGGVDRILREDPALKVTRVLSLFSTEEMASRYTDRAEDILKDPAIDTVVEVLGGIHPAYEWISEAMRAGKNVVTANKAVVAACYRELVSLSREMNVSFRCTAAAGGGIPWLTSLERVKKNDRVEAVFGVMNGSCNYILSEMEKGGSFDAALKNAQALGFAERDPSADVDGPDTLRKLMISSCIAFNGYIAEDEIPCRGIRTVRTEDLAFLKEKGLKLKLFAYAAEKDGKVAAAVEPAAFPEGSALAGITKNLNLIGCRLQYGGMLTFTGEGAGRYPTAENVVRDLRDVAAFRPAFYADGLQPLHVDNTVLKRIYYVRTSAEDPFLEKITAEKDGAYIKTLPVSVPEMHAFLSSLEADGTPVFAAAVPEEEAYA
;
A
#
# COMPACT_ATOMS: atom_id res chain seq x y z
N MET A 1 22.60 -4.45 19.67
CA MET A 1 22.23 -3.28 18.85
C MET A 1 21.30 -2.41 19.67
N ASN A 2 21.66 -1.15 19.85
CA ASN A 2 20.87 -0.16 20.59
C ASN A 2 19.98 0.61 19.63
N ILE A 3 18.72 0.76 19.98
CA ILE A 3 17.65 1.29 19.13
C ILE A 3 17.09 2.56 19.75
N GLY A 4 17.04 3.62 18.96
CA GLY A 4 16.23 4.81 19.22
C GLY A 4 14.89 4.71 18.51
N LEU A 5 13.80 4.87 19.23
CA LEU A 5 12.45 4.75 18.69
C LEU A 5 11.80 6.14 18.55
N LEU A 6 11.53 6.56 17.33
CA LEU A 6 10.80 7.79 17.00
C LEU A 6 9.32 7.50 16.84
N GLY A 7 8.56 7.76 17.91
CA GLY A 7 7.12 7.51 18.02
C GLY A 7 6.78 6.32 18.91
N TYR A 8 5.81 6.53 19.83
CA TYR A 8 5.31 5.49 20.76
C TYR A 8 3.79 5.33 20.68
N GLY A 9 3.29 5.37 19.44
CA GLY A 9 1.89 5.04 19.15
C GLY A 9 1.63 3.54 19.08
N THR A 10 0.66 3.16 18.25
CA THR A 10 0.25 1.76 18.05
C THR A 10 1.42 0.86 17.65
N VAL A 11 2.18 1.26 16.62
CA VAL A 11 3.29 0.45 16.09
C VAL A 11 4.51 0.50 17.02
N GLY A 12 4.92 1.69 17.45
CA GLY A 12 6.10 1.86 18.32
C GLY A 12 5.96 1.11 19.65
N GLY A 13 4.80 1.21 20.31
CA GLY A 13 4.50 0.42 21.51
C GLY A 13 4.48 -1.10 21.24
N GLY A 14 4.11 -1.51 20.01
CA GLY A 14 4.19 -2.90 19.57
C GLY A 14 5.64 -3.38 19.44
N VAL A 15 6.50 -2.59 18.78
CA VAL A 15 7.95 -2.87 18.64
C VAL A 15 8.62 -2.99 20.00
N ASP A 16 8.40 -2.02 20.89
CA ASP A 16 8.96 -2.04 22.25
C ASP A 16 8.51 -3.28 23.03
N ARG A 17 7.24 -3.66 22.91
CA ARG A 17 6.70 -4.85 23.58
C ARG A 17 7.34 -6.15 23.07
N ILE A 18 7.51 -6.30 21.76
CA ILE A 18 8.12 -7.50 21.16
C ILE A 18 9.59 -7.60 21.58
N LEU A 19 10.32 -6.47 21.65
CA LEU A 19 11.75 -6.45 21.95
C LEU A 19 12.08 -6.45 23.43
N ARG A 20 11.10 -6.37 24.32
CA ARG A 20 11.31 -6.21 25.77
C ARG A 20 12.28 -7.23 26.38
N GLU A 21 12.21 -8.46 25.94
CA GLU A 21 13.03 -9.58 26.46
C GLU A 21 14.11 -10.00 25.45
N ASP A 22 14.32 -9.23 24.37
CA ASP A 22 15.33 -9.57 23.39
C ASP A 22 16.73 -9.15 23.90
N PRO A 23 17.68 -10.08 24.05
CA PRO A 23 19.01 -9.76 24.57
C PRO A 23 19.88 -9.00 23.55
N ALA A 24 19.57 -9.11 22.25
CA ALA A 24 20.38 -8.59 21.17
C ALA A 24 19.90 -7.22 20.64
N LEU A 25 18.58 -6.96 20.74
CA LEU A 25 17.92 -5.76 20.22
C LEU A 25 17.30 -4.98 21.37
N LYS A 26 17.88 -3.83 21.73
CA LYS A 26 17.47 -3.05 22.91
C LYS A 26 16.96 -1.68 22.51
N VAL A 27 15.71 -1.37 22.82
CA VAL A 27 15.17 -0.01 22.74
C VAL A 27 15.74 0.79 23.93
N THR A 28 16.67 1.68 23.67
CA THR A 28 17.40 2.45 24.72
C THR A 28 16.87 3.85 24.90
N ARG A 29 16.21 4.42 23.87
CA ARG A 29 15.60 5.75 23.92
C ARG A 29 14.30 5.77 23.14
N VAL A 30 13.30 6.50 23.63
CA VAL A 30 11.96 6.58 23.03
C VAL A 30 11.50 8.04 22.98
N LEU A 31 11.30 8.55 21.76
CA LEU A 31 10.67 9.84 21.53
C LEU A 31 9.15 9.70 21.53
N SER A 32 8.48 10.46 22.38
CA SER A 32 7.02 10.51 22.44
C SER A 32 6.53 11.88 22.93
N LEU A 33 5.27 12.22 22.63
CA LEU A 33 4.63 13.42 23.15
C LEU A 33 4.34 13.36 24.65
N PHE A 34 4.33 12.17 25.24
CA PHE A 34 4.06 11.93 26.67
C PHE A 34 4.85 10.71 27.16
N SER A 35 5.16 10.71 28.45
CA SER A 35 5.79 9.57 29.11
C SER A 35 4.76 8.62 29.69
N THR A 36 5.09 7.33 29.71
CA THR A 36 4.36 6.29 30.45
C THR A 36 5.31 5.61 31.43
N GLU A 37 4.78 4.92 32.46
CA GLU A 37 5.62 4.17 33.42
C GLU A 37 6.55 3.18 32.72
N GLU A 38 6.07 2.50 31.67
CA GLU A 38 6.83 1.49 30.92
C GLU A 38 8.09 2.02 30.21
N MET A 39 8.07 3.30 29.81
CA MET A 39 9.19 3.91 29.07
C MET A 39 9.88 5.05 29.83
N ALA A 40 9.46 5.37 31.06
CA ALA A 40 9.92 6.56 31.79
C ALA A 40 11.44 6.73 31.85
N SER A 41 12.20 5.64 32.04
CA SER A 41 13.66 5.66 32.08
C SER A 41 14.33 5.85 30.71
N ARG A 42 13.58 5.71 29.60
CA ARG A 42 14.05 5.80 28.22
C ARG A 42 13.40 6.95 27.45
N TYR A 43 12.46 7.63 28.09
CA TYR A 43 11.67 8.71 27.49
C TYR A 43 12.51 9.93 27.15
N THR A 44 12.16 10.55 26.03
CA THR A 44 12.57 11.90 25.64
C THR A 44 11.45 12.57 24.83
N ASP A 45 11.38 13.89 24.90
CA ASP A 45 10.55 14.75 24.04
C ASP A 45 11.39 15.47 22.95
N ARG A 46 12.69 15.14 22.87
CA ARG A 46 13.66 15.76 21.96
C ARG A 46 14.27 14.73 21.03
N ALA A 47 14.10 14.92 19.72
CA ALA A 47 14.66 14.01 18.71
C ALA A 47 16.20 13.95 18.77
N GLU A 48 16.86 15.07 19.11
CA GLU A 48 18.33 15.17 19.21
C GLU A 48 18.93 14.16 20.19
N ASP A 49 18.21 13.81 21.26
CA ASP A 49 18.65 12.82 22.25
C ASP A 49 18.74 11.39 21.67
N ILE A 50 18.16 11.18 20.50
CA ILE A 50 18.24 9.93 19.72
C ILE A 50 19.22 10.12 18.55
N LEU A 51 19.03 11.18 17.78
CA LEU A 51 19.76 11.38 16.52
C LEU A 51 21.26 11.63 16.76
N LYS A 52 21.61 12.31 17.86
CA LYS A 52 23.01 12.65 18.22
C LYS A 52 23.65 11.72 19.23
N ASP A 53 22.92 10.76 19.81
CA ASP A 53 23.49 9.81 20.77
C ASP A 53 24.37 8.78 20.04
N PRO A 54 25.72 8.78 20.28
CA PRO A 54 26.62 7.84 19.60
C PRO A 54 26.45 6.38 20.06
N ALA A 55 25.73 6.14 21.14
CA ALA A 55 25.42 4.78 21.62
C ALA A 55 24.24 4.13 20.87
N ILE A 56 23.48 4.88 20.08
CA ILE A 56 22.37 4.39 19.29
C ILE A 56 22.86 3.98 17.89
N ASP A 57 22.71 2.72 17.55
CA ASP A 57 23.13 2.13 16.27
C ASP A 57 22.08 2.27 15.18
N THR A 58 20.80 2.21 15.57
CA THR A 58 19.67 2.13 14.64
C THR A 58 18.50 2.97 15.13
N VAL A 59 17.89 3.69 14.22
CA VAL A 59 16.67 4.47 14.47
C VAL A 59 15.47 3.74 13.85
N VAL A 60 14.41 3.56 14.64
CA VAL A 60 13.10 3.11 14.17
C VAL A 60 12.16 4.30 14.11
N GLU A 61 11.64 4.63 12.93
CA GLU A 61 10.67 5.70 12.74
C GLU A 61 9.27 5.13 12.48
N VAL A 62 8.32 5.52 13.32
CA VAL A 62 6.91 5.08 13.27
C VAL A 62 5.95 6.21 13.64
N LEU A 63 6.26 7.44 13.19
CA LEU A 63 5.47 8.64 13.50
C LEU A 63 4.25 8.79 12.59
N GLY A 64 4.45 8.59 11.29
CA GLY A 64 3.48 8.94 10.25
C GLY A 64 3.68 10.37 9.73
N GLY A 65 3.09 10.65 8.55
CA GLY A 65 3.31 11.91 7.82
C GLY A 65 4.70 11.97 7.15
N ILE A 66 4.96 13.06 6.44
CA ILE A 66 6.24 13.25 5.73
C ILE A 66 7.19 14.04 6.62
N HIS A 67 6.72 15.11 7.25
CA HIS A 67 7.48 15.99 8.13
C HIS A 67 7.03 15.78 9.60
N PRO A 68 7.93 15.73 10.56
CA PRO A 68 9.39 15.82 10.48
C PRO A 68 10.10 14.47 10.20
N ALA A 69 9.38 13.42 9.82
CA ALA A 69 9.94 12.07 9.64
C ALA A 69 11.10 12.06 8.64
N TYR A 70 10.96 12.73 7.50
CA TYR A 70 12.01 12.80 6.47
C TYR A 70 13.30 13.42 6.99
N GLU A 71 13.19 14.54 7.70
CA GLU A 71 14.33 15.26 8.27
C GLU A 71 15.07 14.37 9.29
N TRP A 72 14.35 13.73 10.18
CA TRP A 72 14.93 12.88 11.23
C TRP A 72 15.53 11.59 10.70
N ILE A 73 14.89 10.96 9.71
CA ILE A 73 15.47 9.82 9.00
C ILE A 73 16.78 10.24 8.32
N SER A 74 16.76 11.37 7.61
CA SER A 74 17.93 11.88 6.89
C SER A 74 19.06 12.27 7.84
N GLU A 75 18.77 12.91 8.98
CA GLU A 75 19.74 13.24 10.01
C GLU A 75 20.35 11.98 10.65
N ALA A 76 19.51 10.97 10.96
CA ALA A 76 19.96 9.69 11.48
C ALA A 76 20.96 9.00 10.52
N MET A 77 20.64 8.94 9.23
CA MET A 77 21.52 8.36 8.22
C MET A 77 22.84 9.11 8.09
N ARG A 78 22.81 10.46 8.08
CA ARG A 78 24.01 11.30 8.05
C ARG A 78 24.87 11.17 9.31
N ALA A 79 24.26 10.81 10.44
CA ALA A 79 24.96 10.47 11.68
C ALA A 79 25.51 9.02 11.70
N GLY A 80 25.43 8.29 10.57
CA GLY A 80 25.92 6.91 10.44
C GLY A 80 25.02 5.85 11.07
N LYS A 81 23.75 6.18 11.38
CA LYS A 81 22.81 5.24 11.98
C LYS A 81 21.99 4.52 10.91
N ASN A 82 21.72 3.24 11.13
CA ASN A 82 20.76 2.51 10.32
C ASN A 82 19.35 3.01 10.60
N VAL A 83 18.46 2.88 9.63
CA VAL A 83 17.06 3.31 9.76
C VAL A 83 16.10 2.20 9.33
N VAL A 84 15.08 1.98 10.16
CA VAL A 84 13.92 1.13 9.85
C VAL A 84 12.66 1.98 10.01
N THR A 85 11.79 2.00 8.99
CA THR A 85 10.54 2.77 9.03
C THR A 85 9.33 1.94 8.63
N ALA A 86 8.17 2.21 9.27
CA ALA A 86 6.87 1.72 8.84
C ALA A 86 6.02 2.81 8.15
N ASN A 87 6.58 4.00 7.99
CA ASN A 87 5.89 5.19 7.51
C ASN A 87 5.82 5.21 5.97
N LYS A 88 4.74 4.64 5.42
CA LYS A 88 4.54 4.60 3.98
C LYS A 88 4.51 5.97 3.31
N ALA A 89 4.03 7.02 4.03
CA ALA A 89 3.92 8.35 3.44
C ALA A 89 5.30 8.95 3.13
N VAL A 90 6.24 8.87 4.08
CA VAL A 90 7.61 9.36 3.85
C VAL A 90 8.36 8.49 2.84
N VAL A 91 8.15 7.16 2.88
CA VAL A 91 8.80 6.26 1.91
C VAL A 91 8.28 6.54 0.50
N ALA A 92 6.97 6.68 0.31
CA ALA A 92 6.41 6.99 -1.00
C ALA A 92 6.88 8.35 -1.54
N ALA A 93 6.82 9.39 -0.72
CA ALA A 93 7.19 10.75 -1.13
C ALA A 93 8.70 10.92 -1.40
N CYS A 94 9.57 10.18 -0.69
CA CYS A 94 11.01 10.42 -0.67
C CYS A 94 11.83 9.14 -0.95
N TYR A 95 11.24 8.16 -1.67
CA TYR A 95 11.88 6.85 -1.90
C TYR A 95 13.28 6.97 -2.49
N ARG A 96 13.41 7.73 -3.59
CA ARG A 96 14.67 7.92 -4.28
C ARG A 96 15.72 8.55 -3.38
N GLU A 97 15.34 9.63 -2.69
CA GLU A 97 16.24 10.41 -1.81
C GLU A 97 16.73 9.56 -0.64
N LEU A 98 15.82 8.83 0.01
CA LEU A 98 16.15 7.98 1.16
C LEU A 98 17.04 6.81 0.77
N VAL A 99 16.76 6.14 -0.33
CA VAL A 99 17.59 5.04 -0.85
C VAL A 99 18.97 5.56 -1.27
N SER A 100 19.05 6.70 -1.97
CA SER A 100 20.31 7.30 -2.38
C SER A 100 21.16 7.71 -1.18
N LEU A 101 20.54 8.38 -0.19
CA LEU A 101 21.23 8.81 1.03
C LEU A 101 21.74 7.62 1.85
N SER A 102 20.98 6.54 1.98
CA SER A 102 21.42 5.35 2.72
C SER A 102 22.67 4.73 2.11
N ARG A 103 22.81 4.76 0.79
CA ARG A 103 23.98 4.29 0.05
C ARG A 103 25.16 5.23 0.19
N GLU A 104 24.94 6.53 0.03
CA GLU A 104 25.97 7.56 0.24
C GLU A 104 26.60 7.46 1.63
N MET A 105 25.76 7.26 2.65
CA MET A 105 26.20 7.14 4.04
C MET A 105 26.64 5.73 4.45
N ASN A 106 26.50 4.74 3.55
CA ASN A 106 26.80 3.33 3.80
C ASN A 106 26.09 2.77 5.04
N VAL A 107 24.80 3.11 5.19
CA VAL A 107 23.92 2.62 6.27
C VAL A 107 22.76 1.82 5.72
N SER A 108 22.17 0.95 6.54
CA SER A 108 20.96 0.22 6.16
C SER A 108 19.74 1.13 6.26
N PHE A 109 18.91 1.12 5.20
CA PHE A 109 17.57 1.66 5.20
C PHE A 109 16.60 0.52 4.92
N ARG A 110 15.56 0.35 5.75
CA ARG A 110 14.55 -0.69 5.55
C ARG A 110 13.15 -0.16 5.82
N CYS A 111 12.20 -0.63 5.01
CA CYS A 111 10.82 -0.15 5.06
C CYS A 111 9.79 -1.28 4.81
N THR A 112 10.11 -2.53 5.18
CA THR A 112 9.23 -3.68 4.90
C THR A 112 7.82 -3.48 5.45
N ALA A 113 7.69 -2.88 6.63
CA ALA A 113 6.41 -2.59 7.26
C ALA A 113 5.58 -1.48 6.57
N ALA A 114 6.16 -0.73 5.63
CA ALA A 114 5.45 0.32 4.88
C ALA A 114 4.43 -0.24 3.88
N ALA A 115 4.63 -1.49 3.40
CA ALA A 115 3.67 -2.17 2.51
C ALA A 115 3.40 -3.59 3.02
N GLY A 116 2.13 -3.91 3.25
CA GLY A 116 1.69 -5.24 3.67
C GLY A 116 1.52 -5.45 5.19
N GLY A 117 1.84 -4.46 6.03
CA GLY A 117 1.67 -4.59 7.49
C GLY A 117 2.42 -5.79 8.05
N GLY A 118 1.72 -6.84 8.45
CA GLY A 118 2.28 -8.10 8.95
C GLY A 118 2.69 -9.09 7.85
N ILE A 119 2.26 -8.86 6.61
CA ILE A 119 2.64 -9.71 5.48
C ILE A 119 4.12 -9.45 5.13
N PRO A 120 5.00 -10.47 5.04
CA PRO A 120 6.40 -10.30 4.71
C PRO A 120 6.59 -10.02 3.21
N TRP A 121 5.84 -9.04 2.68
CA TRP A 121 5.71 -8.81 1.26
C TRP A 121 7.00 -8.31 0.61
N LEU A 122 7.54 -7.18 1.06
CA LEU A 122 8.72 -6.59 0.43
C LEU A 122 9.95 -7.49 0.59
N THR A 123 10.09 -8.16 1.72
CA THR A 123 11.16 -9.16 1.92
C THR A 123 11.01 -10.35 0.98
N SER A 124 9.78 -10.83 0.75
CA SER A 124 9.54 -11.93 -0.19
C SER A 124 9.78 -11.50 -1.63
N LEU A 125 9.34 -10.29 -2.00
CA LEU A 125 9.60 -9.69 -3.31
C LEU A 125 11.11 -9.58 -3.59
N GLU A 126 11.90 -9.14 -2.60
CA GLU A 126 13.37 -9.14 -2.68
C GLU A 126 13.94 -10.52 -2.99
N ARG A 127 13.43 -11.55 -2.31
CA ARG A 127 13.93 -12.92 -2.47
C ARG A 127 13.69 -13.46 -3.86
N VAL A 128 12.47 -13.31 -4.38
CA VAL A 128 12.12 -13.84 -5.70
C VAL A 128 12.85 -13.11 -6.83
N LYS A 129 13.06 -11.80 -6.70
CA LYS A 129 13.81 -10.99 -7.67
C LYS A 129 15.26 -11.43 -7.90
N LYS A 130 15.87 -12.14 -6.95
CA LYS A 130 17.26 -12.59 -7.09
C LYS A 130 17.43 -13.61 -8.19
N ASN A 131 16.39 -14.37 -8.49
CA ASN A 131 16.44 -15.50 -9.42
C ASN A 131 15.48 -15.33 -10.60
N ASP A 132 14.49 -14.45 -10.50
CA ASP A 132 13.43 -14.36 -11.50
C ASP A 132 13.03 -12.89 -11.73
N ARG A 133 12.55 -12.61 -12.92
CA ARG A 133 11.99 -11.29 -13.27
C ARG A 133 10.57 -11.18 -12.75
N VAL A 134 10.30 -10.09 -12.02
CA VAL A 134 8.94 -9.73 -11.64
C VAL A 134 8.30 -9.01 -12.83
N GLU A 135 7.23 -9.60 -13.37
CA GLU A 135 6.48 -9.03 -14.49
C GLU A 135 5.32 -8.16 -14.02
N ALA A 136 4.71 -8.53 -12.87
CA ALA A 136 3.63 -7.75 -12.28
C ALA A 136 3.63 -7.84 -10.76
N VAL A 137 3.12 -6.79 -10.11
CA VAL A 137 2.71 -6.75 -8.70
C VAL A 137 1.24 -6.36 -8.62
N PHE A 138 0.49 -6.99 -7.72
CA PHE A 138 -0.95 -6.77 -7.63
C PHE A 138 -1.47 -7.07 -6.23
N GLY A 139 -2.69 -6.61 -5.93
CA GLY A 139 -3.34 -7.04 -4.70
C GLY A 139 -4.55 -6.22 -4.26
N VAL A 140 -5.22 -6.75 -3.24
CA VAL A 140 -6.16 -6.07 -2.36
C VAL A 140 -5.36 -5.61 -1.15
N MET A 141 -4.88 -4.36 -1.18
CA MET A 141 -3.85 -3.88 -0.25
C MET A 141 -4.39 -2.97 0.87
N ASN A 142 -5.72 -2.78 0.94
CA ASN A 142 -6.36 -1.96 1.96
C ASN A 142 -7.44 -2.74 2.69
N GLY A 143 -7.21 -3.01 3.97
CA GLY A 143 -8.12 -3.80 4.82
C GLY A 143 -9.42 -3.06 5.15
N SER A 144 -9.38 -1.72 5.29
CA SER A 144 -10.57 -0.88 5.57
C SER A 144 -11.56 -0.96 4.41
N CYS A 145 -11.09 -0.75 3.18
CA CYS A 145 -11.93 -0.88 1.97
C CYS A 145 -12.47 -2.30 1.80
N ASN A 146 -11.62 -3.31 2.01
CA ASN A 146 -12.08 -4.70 1.89
C ASN A 146 -13.14 -5.05 2.95
N TYR A 147 -13.02 -4.53 4.17
CA TYR A 147 -14.02 -4.68 5.22
C TYR A 147 -15.33 -3.98 4.83
N ILE A 148 -15.28 -2.71 4.38
CA ILE A 148 -16.45 -1.93 3.96
C ILE A 148 -17.20 -2.66 2.85
N LEU A 149 -16.53 -3.06 1.78
CA LEU A 149 -17.13 -3.81 0.67
C LEU A 149 -17.75 -5.14 1.14
N SER A 150 -17.06 -5.87 2.04
CA SER A 150 -17.59 -7.12 2.60
C SER A 150 -18.86 -6.94 3.44
N GLU A 151 -19.01 -5.82 4.16
CA GLU A 151 -20.23 -5.51 4.90
C GLU A 151 -21.35 -5.05 3.96
N MET A 152 -21.04 -4.29 2.91
CA MET A 152 -21.99 -3.90 1.88
C MET A 152 -22.53 -5.10 1.09
N GLU A 153 -21.70 -6.13 0.81
CA GLU A 153 -22.13 -7.39 0.19
C GLU A 153 -23.22 -8.13 0.99
N LYS A 154 -23.31 -7.87 2.30
CA LYS A 154 -24.36 -8.41 3.19
C LYS A 154 -25.62 -7.54 3.23
N GLY A 155 -25.69 -6.48 2.42
CA GLY A 155 -26.82 -5.56 2.33
C GLY A 155 -26.66 -4.28 3.17
N GLY A 156 -25.53 -4.03 3.80
CA GLY A 156 -25.23 -2.79 4.51
C GLY A 156 -25.04 -1.61 3.56
N SER A 157 -25.34 -0.38 4.01
CA SER A 157 -24.95 0.83 3.28
C SER A 157 -23.47 1.15 3.48
N PHE A 158 -22.89 1.91 2.55
CA PHE A 158 -21.50 2.39 2.66
C PHE A 158 -21.25 3.13 4.00
N ASP A 159 -22.15 4.07 4.35
CA ASP A 159 -22.00 4.84 5.59
C ASP A 159 -22.07 3.99 6.85
N ALA A 160 -22.95 2.99 6.88
CA ALA A 160 -23.05 2.06 8.01
C ALA A 160 -21.78 1.18 8.11
N ALA A 161 -21.31 0.67 6.99
CA ALA A 161 -20.08 -0.14 6.94
C ALA A 161 -18.85 0.66 7.34
N LEU A 162 -18.74 1.92 6.89
CA LEU A 162 -17.67 2.84 7.27
C LEU A 162 -17.69 3.15 8.78
N LYS A 163 -18.85 3.48 9.36
CA LYS A 163 -18.99 3.70 10.81
C LYS A 163 -18.57 2.47 11.62
N ASN A 164 -18.94 1.28 11.17
CA ASN A 164 -18.51 0.05 11.82
C ASN A 164 -17.00 -0.16 11.70
N ALA A 165 -16.40 0.11 10.53
CA ALA A 165 -14.96 0.06 10.36
C ALA A 165 -14.23 1.01 11.30
N GLN A 166 -14.73 2.24 11.48
CA GLN A 166 -14.19 3.23 12.43
C GLN A 166 -14.33 2.76 13.89
N ALA A 167 -15.48 2.22 14.28
CA ALA A 167 -15.72 1.68 15.62
C ALA A 167 -14.78 0.51 15.96
N LEU A 168 -14.43 -0.32 14.97
CA LEU A 168 -13.49 -1.43 15.11
C LEU A 168 -12.02 -1.01 14.99
N GLY A 169 -11.74 0.27 14.71
CA GLY A 169 -10.38 0.78 14.53
C GLY A 169 -9.71 0.40 13.21
N PHE A 170 -10.48 -0.03 12.21
CA PHE A 170 -9.98 -0.34 10.86
C PHE A 170 -9.85 0.91 9.99
N ALA A 171 -10.67 1.94 10.23
CA ALA A 171 -10.60 3.24 9.56
C ALA A 171 -10.49 4.37 10.58
N GLU A 172 -9.76 5.42 10.24
CA GLU A 172 -9.63 6.62 11.02
C GLU A 172 -10.87 7.53 10.89
N ARG A 173 -10.94 8.61 11.69
CA ARG A 173 -12.02 9.60 11.61
C ARG A 173 -12.11 10.24 10.23
N ASP A 174 -10.98 10.57 9.62
CA ASP A 174 -10.88 10.93 8.21
C ASP A 174 -10.46 9.67 7.42
N PRO A 175 -11.39 9.00 6.72
CA PRO A 175 -11.12 7.77 6.01
C PRO A 175 -10.58 7.99 4.59
N SER A 176 -10.33 9.23 4.18
CA SER A 176 -10.02 9.58 2.77
C SER A 176 -8.81 8.83 2.24
N ALA A 177 -7.77 8.65 3.07
CA ALA A 177 -6.60 7.88 2.68
C ALA A 177 -6.93 6.43 2.28
N ASP A 178 -7.93 5.83 2.92
CA ASP A 178 -8.41 4.48 2.61
C ASP A 178 -9.38 4.49 1.43
N VAL A 179 -10.53 5.17 1.60
CA VAL A 179 -11.69 5.01 0.70
C VAL A 179 -11.53 5.69 -0.65
N ASP A 180 -10.63 6.69 -0.77
CA ASP A 180 -10.30 7.34 -2.05
C ASP A 180 -9.08 6.71 -2.74
N GLY A 181 -8.35 5.80 -2.05
CA GLY A 181 -7.31 4.94 -2.61
C GLY A 181 -5.85 5.27 -2.34
N PRO A 182 -5.45 6.46 -1.80
CA PRO A 182 -4.04 6.84 -1.62
C PRO A 182 -3.21 5.85 -0.79
N ASP A 183 -3.79 5.21 0.23
CA ASP A 183 -3.09 4.16 1.00
C ASP A 183 -2.70 2.98 0.12
N THR A 184 -3.63 2.52 -0.71
CA THR A 184 -3.41 1.42 -1.67
C THR A 184 -2.39 1.81 -2.73
N LEU A 185 -2.49 3.04 -3.26
CA LEU A 185 -1.59 3.58 -4.27
C LEU A 185 -0.14 3.64 -3.75
N ARG A 186 0.10 4.15 -2.55
CA ARG A 186 1.44 4.22 -1.95
C ARG A 186 2.05 2.84 -1.72
N LYS A 187 1.26 1.85 -1.33
CA LYS A 187 1.72 0.46 -1.20
C LYS A 187 2.08 -0.15 -2.56
N LEU A 188 1.28 0.09 -3.59
CA LEU A 188 1.58 -0.31 -4.96
C LEU A 188 2.85 0.36 -5.47
N MET A 189 2.97 1.67 -5.29
CA MET A 189 4.13 2.46 -5.69
C MET A 189 5.44 1.93 -5.08
N ILE A 190 5.49 1.75 -3.75
CA ILE A 190 6.66 1.20 -3.07
C ILE A 190 6.99 -0.21 -3.61
N SER A 191 5.98 -1.05 -3.79
CA SER A 191 6.14 -2.40 -4.34
C SER A 191 6.69 -2.36 -5.76
N SER A 192 6.19 -1.46 -6.61
CA SER A 192 6.64 -1.28 -7.99
C SER A 192 8.08 -0.76 -8.08
N CYS A 193 8.45 0.21 -7.23
CA CYS A 193 9.82 0.70 -7.16
C CYS A 193 10.82 -0.42 -6.87
N ILE A 194 10.47 -1.32 -5.94
CA ILE A 194 11.30 -2.46 -5.60
C ILE A 194 11.25 -3.53 -6.70
N ALA A 195 10.07 -3.87 -7.21
CA ALA A 195 9.88 -4.89 -8.24
C ALA A 195 10.65 -4.59 -9.52
N PHE A 196 10.54 -3.36 -10.00
CA PHE A 196 11.03 -2.92 -11.32
C PHE A 196 12.35 -2.13 -11.26
N ASN A 197 13.00 -2.06 -10.09
CA ASN A 197 14.33 -1.45 -9.91
C ASN A 197 14.41 0.03 -10.32
N GLY A 198 13.40 0.82 -10.01
CA GLY A 198 13.36 2.24 -10.34
C GLY A 198 12.52 3.02 -9.34
N TYR A 199 12.07 4.20 -9.74
CA TYR A 199 11.08 4.94 -8.98
C TYR A 199 9.98 5.47 -9.90
N ILE A 200 8.77 5.60 -9.34
CA ILE A 200 7.58 6.14 -9.98
C ILE A 200 6.97 7.18 -9.04
N ALA A 201 6.46 8.27 -9.55
CA ALA A 201 5.80 9.29 -8.73
C ALA A 201 4.33 8.92 -8.44
N GLU A 202 3.79 9.44 -7.35
CA GLU A 202 2.42 9.12 -6.90
C GLU A 202 1.38 9.59 -7.94
N ASP A 203 1.60 10.74 -8.58
CA ASP A 203 0.75 11.33 -9.60
C ASP A 203 0.81 10.66 -10.98
N GLU A 204 1.78 9.77 -11.20
CA GLU A 204 1.87 8.96 -12.42
C GLU A 204 0.95 7.73 -12.38
N ILE A 205 0.35 7.39 -11.22
CA ILE A 205 -0.51 6.21 -11.06
C ILE A 205 -1.97 6.64 -10.99
N PRO A 206 -2.82 6.35 -12.00
CA PRO A 206 -4.26 6.57 -11.92
C PRO A 206 -4.85 5.89 -10.68
N CYS A 207 -5.60 6.65 -9.87
CA CYS A 207 -6.15 6.17 -8.62
C CYS A 207 -7.63 6.55 -8.47
N ARG A 208 -8.48 5.55 -8.23
CA ARG A 208 -9.88 5.71 -7.85
C ARG A 208 -10.21 4.81 -6.67
N GLY A 209 -10.93 5.38 -5.70
CA GLY A 209 -11.38 4.65 -4.51
C GLY A 209 -12.76 4.03 -4.66
N ILE A 210 -13.36 3.70 -3.51
CA ILE A 210 -14.65 3.02 -3.42
C ILE A 210 -15.81 3.93 -2.99
N ARG A 211 -15.59 5.24 -2.89
CA ARG A 211 -16.58 6.19 -2.30
C ARG A 211 -17.90 6.24 -3.08
N THR A 212 -17.87 6.00 -4.38
CA THR A 212 -19.05 6.04 -5.26
C THR A 212 -19.81 4.71 -5.36
N VAL A 213 -19.29 3.66 -4.71
CA VAL A 213 -19.89 2.32 -4.70
C VAL A 213 -21.16 2.32 -3.87
N ARG A 214 -22.22 1.72 -4.43
CA ARG A 214 -23.52 1.54 -3.78
C ARG A 214 -23.84 0.06 -3.59
N THR A 215 -24.76 -0.24 -2.71
CA THR A 215 -25.20 -1.64 -2.45
C THR A 215 -25.79 -2.29 -3.71
N GLU A 216 -26.50 -1.51 -4.55
CA GLU A 216 -27.04 -1.98 -5.83
C GLU A 216 -25.94 -2.41 -6.82
N ASP A 217 -24.76 -1.77 -6.79
CA ASP A 217 -23.64 -2.14 -7.65
C ASP A 217 -23.09 -3.52 -7.28
N LEU A 218 -23.00 -3.80 -5.97
CA LEU A 218 -22.55 -5.10 -5.48
C LEU A 218 -23.58 -6.20 -5.78
N ALA A 219 -24.89 -5.89 -5.68
CA ALA A 219 -25.95 -6.82 -6.04
C ALA A 219 -25.88 -7.18 -7.52
N PHE A 220 -25.74 -6.18 -8.40
CA PHE A 220 -25.57 -6.38 -9.84
C PHE A 220 -24.34 -7.25 -10.16
N LEU A 221 -23.18 -6.95 -9.58
CA LEU A 221 -21.97 -7.74 -9.80
C LEU A 221 -22.13 -9.19 -9.31
N LYS A 222 -22.79 -9.39 -8.17
CA LYS A 222 -23.08 -10.72 -7.63
C LYS A 222 -23.96 -11.56 -8.57
N GLU A 223 -24.95 -10.97 -9.23
CA GLU A 223 -25.76 -11.65 -10.25
C GLU A 223 -24.91 -12.10 -11.45
N LYS A 224 -23.80 -11.43 -11.71
CA LYS A 224 -22.80 -11.83 -12.72
C LYS A 224 -21.75 -12.82 -12.20
N GLY A 225 -21.84 -13.29 -10.94
CA GLY A 225 -20.85 -14.15 -10.30
C GLY A 225 -19.53 -13.44 -9.98
N LEU A 226 -19.58 -12.12 -9.76
CA LEU A 226 -18.43 -11.26 -9.53
C LEU A 226 -18.46 -10.63 -8.14
N LYS A 227 -17.28 -10.37 -7.56
CA LYS A 227 -17.07 -9.61 -6.32
C LYS A 227 -16.17 -8.42 -6.55
N LEU A 228 -16.58 -7.29 -5.96
CA LEU A 228 -15.84 -6.03 -6.05
C LEU A 228 -14.72 -5.96 -5.01
N LYS A 229 -13.55 -5.49 -5.45
CA LYS A 229 -12.38 -5.18 -4.59
C LYS A 229 -11.77 -3.84 -4.99
N LEU A 230 -11.12 -3.15 -4.06
CA LEU A 230 -10.16 -2.10 -4.41
C LEU A 230 -8.87 -2.77 -4.82
N PHE A 231 -8.55 -2.72 -6.10
CA PHE A 231 -7.46 -3.47 -6.71
C PHE A 231 -6.30 -2.57 -7.10
N ALA A 232 -5.12 -2.96 -6.69
CA ALA A 232 -3.86 -2.37 -7.10
C ALA A 232 -3.17 -3.29 -8.10
N TYR A 233 -2.68 -2.74 -9.20
CA TYR A 233 -1.97 -3.49 -10.23
C TYR A 233 -0.88 -2.65 -10.85
N ALA A 234 0.31 -3.23 -11.03
CA ALA A 234 1.37 -2.67 -11.85
C ALA A 234 2.08 -3.80 -12.59
N ALA A 235 2.39 -3.59 -13.85
CA ALA A 235 3.15 -4.55 -14.67
C ALA A 235 4.23 -3.84 -15.47
N GLU A 236 5.35 -4.53 -15.67
CA GLU A 236 6.43 -4.10 -16.54
C GLU A 236 6.48 -5.01 -17.76
N LYS A 237 6.39 -4.40 -18.94
CA LYS A 237 6.52 -5.07 -20.22
C LYS A 237 7.32 -4.19 -21.19
N ASP A 238 8.32 -4.78 -21.84
CA ASP A 238 9.16 -4.11 -22.86
C ASP A 238 9.76 -2.78 -22.37
N GLY A 239 10.16 -2.71 -21.09
CA GLY A 239 10.76 -1.53 -20.47
C GLY A 239 9.76 -0.43 -20.10
N LYS A 240 8.45 -0.67 -20.23
CA LYS A 240 7.38 0.23 -19.83
C LYS A 240 6.63 -0.34 -18.62
N VAL A 241 6.30 0.53 -17.67
CA VAL A 241 5.46 0.19 -16.52
C VAL A 241 4.08 0.79 -16.72
N ALA A 242 3.05 -0.03 -16.51
CA ALA A 242 1.68 0.44 -16.42
C ALA A 242 1.13 0.10 -15.04
N ALA A 243 0.49 1.08 -14.38
CA ALA A 243 -0.01 0.91 -13.02
C ALA A 243 -1.36 1.60 -12.83
N ALA A 244 -2.20 1.04 -11.95
CA ALA A 244 -3.48 1.64 -11.56
C ALA A 244 -3.96 1.13 -10.20
N VAL A 245 -4.76 1.95 -9.52
CA VAL A 245 -5.59 1.58 -8.38
C VAL A 245 -7.04 1.93 -8.70
N GLU A 246 -7.92 0.94 -8.67
CA GLU A 246 -9.33 1.15 -9.01
C GLU A 246 -10.23 0.05 -8.44
N PRO A 247 -11.54 0.29 -8.28
CA PRO A 247 -12.49 -0.78 -8.04
C PRO A 247 -12.48 -1.78 -9.19
N ALA A 248 -12.30 -3.06 -8.87
CA ALA A 248 -12.27 -4.13 -9.86
C ALA A 248 -13.10 -5.33 -9.41
N ALA A 249 -13.75 -5.97 -10.38
CA ALA A 249 -14.65 -7.09 -10.18
C ALA A 249 -13.97 -8.40 -10.60
N PHE A 250 -13.96 -9.36 -9.70
CA PHE A 250 -13.30 -10.66 -9.86
C PHE A 250 -14.31 -11.81 -9.77
N PRO A 251 -14.13 -12.90 -10.52
CA PRO A 251 -14.94 -14.11 -10.37
C PRO A 251 -14.96 -14.59 -8.92
N GLU A 252 -16.13 -14.98 -8.41
CA GLU A 252 -16.30 -15.40 -7.00
C GLU A 252 -15.34 -16.53 -6.56
N GLY A 253 -14.92 -17.38 -7.49
CA GLY A 253 -13.98 -18.49 -7.24
C GLY A 253 -12.51 -18.06 -7.19
N SER A 254 -12.17 -16.81 -7.52
CA SER A 254 -10.78 -16.35 -7.53
C SER A 254 -10.24 -16.09 -6.11
N ALA A 255 -8.93 -16.19 -5.94
CA ALA A 255 -8.27 -15.90 -4.67
C ALA A 255 -8.53 -14.46 -4.19
N LEU A 256 -8.55 -13.49 -5.11
CA LEU A 256 -8.83 -12.08 -4.80
C LEU A 256 -10.27 -11.87 -4.30
N ALA A 257 -11.26 -12.51 -4.94
CA ALA A 257 -12.66 -12.44 -4.50
C ALA A 257 -12.86 -13.09 -3.13
N GLY A 258 -12.07 -14.11 -2.81
CA GLY A 258 -12.14 -14.86 -1.54
C GLY A 258 -11.62 -14.08 -0.32
N ILE A 259 -10.86 -12.99 -0.52
CA ILE A 259 -10.36 -12.17 0.59
C ILE A 259 -11.49 -11.34 1.18
N THR A 260 -11.74 -11.50 2.48
CA THR A 260 -12.85 -10.85 3.20
C THR A 260 -12.37 -10.17 4.48
N LYS A 261 -13.25 -9.43 5.12
CA LYS A 261 -12.97 -8.66 6.34
C LYS A 261 -11.85 -7.64 6.10
N ASN A 262 -10.93 -7.50 7.07
CA ASN A 262 -9.77 -6.60 7.02
C ASN A 262 -8.49 -7.24 6.44
N LEU A 263 -8.61 -8.44 5.85
CA LEU A 263 -7.45 -9.11 5.27
C LEU A 263 -7.00 -8.46 3.96
N ASN A 264 -5.72 -8.52 3.72
CA ASN A 264 -5.07 -8.16 2.47
C ASN A 264 -4.57 -9.41 1.74
N LEU A 265 -4.52 -9.34 0.42
CA LEU A 265 -3.79 -10.25 -0.44
C LEU A 265 -2.87 -9.42 -1.32
N ILE A 266 -1.59 -9.72 -1.32
CA ILE A 266 -0.59 -9.07 -2.16
C ILE A 266 0.17 -10.16 -2.91
N GLY A 267 0.44 -9.93 -4.18
CA GLY A 267 1.14 -10.93 -5.00
C GLY A 267 2.00 -10.33 -6.09
N CYS A 268 2.75 -11.20 -6.73
CA CYS A 268 3.51 -10.90 -7.94
C CYS A 268 3.39 -12.03 -8.94
N ARG A 269 3.54 -11.68 -10.22
CA ARG A 269 3.76 -12.64 -11.32
C ARG A 269 5.23 -12.61 -11.70
N LEU A 270 5.80 -13.78 -11.80
CA LEU A 270 7.18 -14.01 -12.17
C LEU A 270 7.25 -14.66 -13.56
N GLN A 271 8.32 -14.37 -14.28
CA GLN A 271 8.53 -14.90 -15.63
C GLN A 271 8.57 -16.44 -15.67
N TYR A 272 9.21 -17.06 -14.70
CA TYR A 272 9.35 -18.53 -14.62
C TYR A 272 8.63 -19.15 -13.42
N GLY A 273 8.59 -18.43 -12.29
CA GLY A 273 8.03 -18.91 -11.04
C GLY A 273 6.50 -18.83 -10.96
N GLY A 274 5.85 -18.23 -11.97
CA GLY A 274 4.40 -18.07 -11.98
C GLY A 274 3.88 -17.07 -10.96
N MET A 275 2.69 -17.32 -10.45
CA MET A 275 1.99 -16.44 -9.53
C MET A 275 2.30 -16.77 -8.08
N LEU A 276 2.71 -15.78 -7.30
CA LEU A 276 2.88 -15.90 -5.85
C LEU A 276 1.97 -14.91 -5.14
N THR A 277 1.25 -15.39 -4.13
CA THR A 277 0.36 -14.57 -3.31
C THR A 277 0.62 -14.77 -1.83
N PHE A 278 0.44 -13.68 -1.07
CA PHE A 278 0.59 -13.64 0.38
C PHE A 278 -0.67 -13.02 0.97
N THR A 279 -1.22 -13.66 1.98
CA THR A 279 -2.44 -13.21 2.64
C THR A 279 -2.20 -13.02 4.13
N GLY A 280 -2.76 -11.94 4.70
CA GLY A 280 -2.62 -11.65 6.12
C GLY A 280 -3.23 -10.30 6.50
N GLU A 281 -2.95 -9.87 7.74
CA GLU A 281 -3.35 -8.56 8.23
C GLU A 281 -2.42 -7.48 7.67
N GLY A 282 -2.99 -6.57 6.86
CA GLY A 282 -2.26 -5.47 6.21
C GLY A 282 -1.96 -4.28 7.12
N ALA A 283 -2.44 -4.30 8.37
CA ALA A 283 -2.25 -3.27 9.39
C ALA A 283 -2.44 -3.87 10.80
N GLY A 284 -2.16 -3.08 11.82
CA GLY A 284 -2.35 -3.48 13.22
C GLY A 284 -1.08 -3.37 14.05
N ARG A 285 -1.24 -3.27 15.39
CA ARG A 285 -0.13 -3.07 16.32
C ARG A 285 0.97 -4.11 16.14
N TYR A 286 0.65 -5.36 16.37
CA TYR A 286 1.64 -6.44 16.35
C TYR A 286 2.02 -6.90 14.95
N PRO A 287 1.10 -7.02 13.98
CA PRO A 287 1.47 -7.36 12.63
C PRO A 287 2.51 -6.39 12.03
N THR A 288 2.27 -5.08 12.14
CA THR A 288 3.21 -4.07 11.62
C THR A 288 4.52 -4.03 12.43
N ALA A 289 4.43 -4.11 13.77
CA ALA A 289 5.61 -4.12 14.64
C ALA A 289 6.51 -5.34 14.39
N GLU A 290 5.93 -6.50 14.08
CA GLU A 290 6.68 -7.72 13.76
C GLU A 290 7.54 -7.55 12.49
N ASN A 291 7.00 -6.90 11.45
CA ASN A 291 7.78 -6.59 10.26
C ASN A 291 8.90 -5.57 10.53
N VAL A 292 8.68 -4.57 11.41
CA VAL A 292 9.77 -3.68 11.88
C VAL A 292 10.85 -4.48 12.60
N VAL A 293 10.47 -5.40 13.49
CA VAL A 293 11.43 -6.25 14.21
C VAL A 293 12.18 -7.18 13.25
N ARG A 294 11.54 -7.67 12.22
CA ARG A 294 12.19 -8.47 11.16
C ARG A 294 13.26 -7.65 10.43
N ASP A 295 12.94 -6.42 10.05
CA ASP A 295 13.91 -5.49 9.46
C ASP A 295 15.08 -5.21 10.40
N LEU A 296 14.85 -5.01 11.71
CA LEU A 296 15.89 -4.85 12.72
C LEU A 296 16.82 -6.08 12.83
N ARG A 297 16.26 -7.29 12.73
CA ARG A 297 17.06 -8.53 12.70
C ARG A 297 17.90 -8.64 11.44
N ASP A 298 17.38 -8.20 10.31
CA ASP A 298 18.14 -8.16 9.06
C ASP A 298 19.26 -7.13 9.12
N VAL A 299 19.04 -5.97 9.73
CA VAL A 299 20.11 -4.98 10.01
C VAL A 299 21.17 -5.57 10.93
N ALA A 300 20.78 -6.20 12.04
CA ALA A 300 21.69 -6.83 12.99
C ALA A 300 22.51 -8.00 12.38
N ALA A 301 21.95 -8.68 11.39
CA ALA A 301 22.62 -9.75 10.64
C ALA A 301 23.44 -9.24 9.44
N PHE A 302 23.60 -7.92 9.29
CA PHE A 302 24.30 -7.27 8.17
C PHE A 302 23.81 -7.73 6.78
N ARG A 303 22.54 -8.04 6.65
CA ARG A 303 21.95 -8.39 5.37
C ARG A 303 21.86 -7.14 4.50
N PRO A 304 22.34 -7.16 3.25
CA PRO A 304 22.26 -6.00 2.37
C PRO A 304 20.81 -5.61 2.13
N ALA A 305 20.57 -4.31 1.99
CA ALA A 305 19.29 -3.81 1.54
C ALA A 305 19.03 -4.24 0.08
N PHE A 306 17.75 -4.36 -0.27
CA PHE A 306 17.29 -4.92 -1.54
C PHE A 306 16.93 -3.85 -2.59
N TYR A 307 17.35 -2.62 -2.38
CA TYR A 307 17.11 -1.56 -3.35
C TYR A 307 18.15 -1.59 -4.48
N ALA A 308 17.70 -1.28 -5.69
CA ALA A 308 18.57 -1.21 -6.85
C ALA A 308 19.61 -0.10 -6.73
N ASP A 309 20.78 -0.32 -7.35
CA ASP A 309 21.79 0.71 -7.51
C ASP A 309 21.36 1.72 -8.59
N GLY A 310 21.62 3.01 -8.33
CA GLY A 310 21.42 4.05 -9.33
C GLY A 310 19.98 4.15 -9.82
N LEU A 311 19.02 4.26 -8.87
CA LEU A 311 17.59 4.34 -9.20
C LEU A 311 17.30 5.38 -10.30
N GLN A 312 16.67 4.92 -11.38
CA GLN A 312 16.19 5.75 -12.48
C GLN A 312 14.67 5.85 -12.45
N PRO A 313 14.07 6.91 -13.03
CA PRO A 313 12.63 6.94 -13.21
C PRO A 313 12.18 5.76 -14.07
N LEU A 314 11.09 5.12 -13.66
CA LEU A 314 10.44 4.11 -14.48
C LEU A 314 9.75 4.79 -15.66
N HIS A 315 9.78 4.16 -16.82
CA HIS A 315 9.06 4.66 -17.99
C HIS A 315 7.59 4.26 -17.87
N VAL A 316 6.75 5.19 -17.38
CA VAL A 316 5.32 4.93 -17.16
C VAL A 316 4.51 5.19 -18.41
N ASP A 317 3.71 4.20 -18.81
CA ASP A 317 2.74 4.30 -19.91
C ASP A 317 1.44 3.54 -19.54
N ASN A 318 0.55 4.23 -18.84
CA ASN A 318 -0.72 3.61 -18.40
C ASN A 318 -1.73 3.47 -19.55
N THR A 319 -1.48 4.01 -20.74
CA THR A 319 -2.39 3.87 -21.89
C THR A 319 -2.43 2.45 -22.44
N VAL A 320 -1.39 1.65 -22.15
CA VAL A 320 -1.33 0.24 -22.55
C VAL A 320 -2.19 -0.64 -21.66
N LEU A 321 -2.58 -0.17 -20.46
CA LEU A 321 -3.45 -0.89 -19.53
C LEU A 321 -4.91 -0.67 -19.94
N LYS A 322 -5.46 -1.61 -20.70
CA LYS A 322 -6.85 -1.58 -21.12
C LYS A 322 -7.70 -2.52 -20.26
N ARG A 323 -8.93 -2.09 -19.95
CA ARG A 323 -9.90 -2.86 -19.15
C ARG A 323 -11.28 -2.76 -19.78
N ILE A 324 -12.08 -3.79 -19.59
CA ILE A 324 -13.52 -3.76 -19.72
C ILE A 324 -14.06 -3.22 -18.39
N TYR A 325 -15.10 -2.40 -18.42
CA TYR A 325 -15.74 -1.86 -17.21
C TYR A 325 -17.22 -2.17 -17.20
N TYR A 326 -17.77 -2.37 -16.00
CA TYR A 326 -19.18 -2.13 -15.73
C TYR A 326 -19.34 -0.72 -15.19
N VAL A 327 -20.12 0.11 -15.88
CA VAL A 327 -20.33 1.52 -15.54
C VAL A 327 -21.82 1.76 -15.26
N ARG A 328 -22.13 2.40 -14.13
CA ARG A 328 -23.48 2.93 -13.83
C ARG A 328 -23.41 4.45 -13.85
N THR A 329 -24.17 5.07 -14.75
CA THR A 329 -24.36 6.51 -14.84
C THR A 329 -25.67 6.83 -15.55
N SER A 330 -26.23 8.01 -15.26
CA SER A 330 -27.36 8.58 -16.02
C SER A 330 -26.91 9.52 -17.14
N ALA A 331 -25.60 9.73 -17.32
CA ALA A 331 -25.09 10.60 -18.37
C ALA A 331 -25.31 10.00 -19.76
N GLU A 332 -25.76 10.84 -20.68
CA GLU A 332 -25.71 10.57 -22.12
C GLU A 332 -24.46 11.29 -22.65
N ASP A 333 -23.44 10.53 -23.05
CA ASP A 333 -22.14 11.07 -23.44
C ASP A 333 -21.60 10.33 -24.67
N PRO A 334 -21.08 11.05 -25.70
CA PRO A 334 -20.57 10.46 -26.93
C PRO A 334 -19.38 9.49 -26.71
N PHE A 335 -18.57 9.71 -25.67
CA PHE A 335 -17.51 8.79 -25.31
C PHE A 335 -18.09 7.46 -24.84
N LEU A 336 -19.10 7.52 -23.95
CA LEU A 336 -19.76 6.33 -23.43
C LEU A 336 -20.47 5.54 -24.53
N GLU A 337 -21.15 6.23 -25.45
CA GLU A 337 -21.77 5.58 -26.61
C GLU A 337 -20.75 4.82 -27.46
N LYS A 338 -19.60 5.43 -27.72
CA LYS A 338 -18.51 4.84 -28.52
C LYS A 338 -17.92 3.58 -27.88
N ILE A 339 -17.80 3.53 -26.56
CA ILE A 339 -17.19 2.41 -25.83
C ILE A 339 -18.20 1.37 -25.32
N THR A 340 -19.50 1.57 -25.51
CA THR A 340 -20.54 0.64 -25.07
C THR A 340 -20.48 -0.66 -25.89
N ALA A 341 -20.31 -1.78 -25.21
CA ALA A 341 -20.45 -3.11 -25.80
C ALA A 341 -21.86 -3.69 -25.54
N GLU A 342 -22.40 -3.49 -24.34
CA GLU A 342 -23.68 -4.05 -23.90
C GLU A 342 -24.34 -3.13 -22.87
N LYS A 343 -25.67 -3.05 -22.87
CA LYS A 343 -26.46 -2.38 -21.82
C LYS A 343 -27.26 -3.41 -21.04
N ASP A 344 -27.22 -3.34 -19.73
CA ASP A 344 -27.92 -4.23 -18.81
C ASP A 344 -28.56 -3.42 -17.67
N GLY A 345 -29.83 -3.05 -17.85
CA GLY A 345 -30.53 -2.15 -16.93
C GLY A 345 -29.85 -0.78 -16.82
N ALA A 346 -29.44 -0.43 -15.62
CA ALA A 346 -28.70 0.83 -15.34
C ALA A 346 -27.20 0.73 -15.61
N TYR A 347 -26.71 -0.44 -16.01
CA TYR A 347 -25.28 -0.71 -16.20
C TYR A 347 -24.92 -0.83 -17.68
N ILE A 348 -23.73 -0.37 -17.98
CA ILE A 348 -23.10 -0.47 -19.30
C ILE A 348 -21.85 -1.31 -19.14
N LYS A 349 -21.72 -2.37 -19.94
CA LYS A 349 -20.46 -3.07 -20.12
C LYS A 349 -19.72 -2.43 -21.29
N THR A 350 -18.47 -2.06 -21.09
CA THR A 350 -17.69 -1.38 -22.13
C THR A 350 -16.91 -2.35 -23.02
N LEU A 351 -16.48 -1.88 -24.16
CA LEU A 351 -15.33 -2.40 -24.89
C LEU A 351 -14.06 -2.13 -24.06
N PRO A 352 -12.92 -2.78 -24.37
CA PRO A 352 -11.65 -2.44 -23.75
C PRO A 352 -11.29 -0.97 -23.97
N VAL A 353 -11.10 -0.23 -22.87
CA VAL A 353 -10.70 1.18 -22.85
C VAL A 353 -9.51 1.36 -21.93
N SER A 354 -8.63 2.31 -22.21
CA SER A 354 -7.47 2.54 -21.36
C SER A 354 -7.88 3.10 -20.00
N VAL A 355 -7.16 2.71 -18.94
CA VAL A 355 -7.44 3.18 -17.59
C VAL A 355 -7.41 4.70 -17.48
N PRO A 356 -6.41 5.43 -18.04
CA PRO A 356 -6.42 6.90 -17.99
C PRO A 356 -7.63 7.54 -18.68
N GLU A 357 -8.06 7.02 -19.84
CA GLU A 357 -9.25 7.54 -20.55
C GLU A 357 -10.52 7.34 -19.70
N MET A 358 -10.69 6.14 -19.12
CA MET A 358 -11.84 5.86 -18.27
C MET A 358 -11.82 6.73 -17.01
N HIS A 359 -10.68 6.85 -16.31
CA HIS A 359 -10.58 7.69 -15.12
C HIS A 359 -10.85 9.17 -15.41
N ALA A 360 -10.34 9.70 -16.53
CA ALA A 360 -10.61 11.08 -16.95
C ALA A 360 -12.09 11.30 -17.21
N PHE A 361 -12.75 10.38 -17.92
CA PHE A 361 -14.19 10.42 -18.18
C PHE A 361 -15.01 10.40 -16.87
N LEU A 362 -14.72 9.45 -15.98
CA LEU A 362 -15.43 9.35 -14.70
C LEU A 362 -15.24 10.60 -13.84
N SER A 363 -14.03 11.18 -13.83
CA SER A 363 -13.74 12.41 -13.09
C SER A 363 -14.49 13.63 -13.68
N SER A 364 -14.69 13.69 -15.00
CA SER A 364 -15.50 14.76 -15.60
C SER A 364 -16.97 14.67 -15.17
N LEU A 365 -17.54 13.47 -15.13
CA LEU A 365 -18.92 13.26 -14.66
C LEU A 365 -19.08 13.64 -13.18
N GLU A 366 -18.11 13.29 -12.33
CA GLU A 366 -18.13 13.64 -10.90
C GLU A 366 -18.03 15.16 -10.69
N ALA A 367 -17.21 15.85 -11.48
CA ALA A 367 -17.08 17.30 -11.42
C ALA A 367 -18.39 18.01 -11.79
N ASP A 368 -19.18 17.43 -12.70
CA ASP A 368 -20.51 17.90 -13.08
C ASP A 368 -21.61 17.47 -12.08
N GLY A 369 -21.23 16.79 -10.98
CA GLY A 369 -22.17 16.29 -9.97
C GLY A 369 -22.97 15.07 -10.41
N THR A 370 -22.64 14.42 -11.51
CA THR A 370 -23.32 13.22 -11.99
C THR A 370 -22.89 11.99 -11.19
N PRO A 371 -23.84 11.27 -10.56
CA PRO A 371 -23.50 10.04 -9.84
C PRO A 371 -22.97 8.96 -10.79
N VAL A 372 -21.78 8.45 -10.49
CA VAL A 372 -21.13 7.44 -11.32
C VAL A 372 -20.53 6.33 -10.47
N PHE A 373 -20.57 5.12 -11.01
CA PHE A 373 -19.82 3.96 -10.53
C PHE A 373 -19.12 3.32 -11.72
N ALA A 374 -17.93 2.80 -11.50
CA ALA A 374 -17.25 1.93 -12.44
C ALA A 374 -16.47 0.84 -11.71
N ALA A 375 -16.52 -0.37 -12.25
CA ALA A 375 -15.73 -1.50 -11.84
C ALA A 375 -14.98 -2.07 -13.04
N ALA A 376 -13.66 -2.10 -12.98
CA ALA A 376 -12.85 -2.79 -13.97
C ALA A 376 -13.07 -4.30 -13.92
N VAL A 377 -13.00 -4.97 -15.05
CA VAL A 377 -12.93 -6.44 -15.14
C VAL A 377 -11.53 -6.78 -15.66
N PRO A 378 -10.57 -7.06 -14.79
CA PRO A 378 -9.22 -7.42 -15.19
C PRO A 378 -9.21 -8.73 -15.97
N GLU A 379 -8.30 -8.84 -16.93
CA GLU A 379 -8.02 -10.10 -17.60
C GLU A 379 -7.47 -11.12 -16.60
N GLU A 380 -7.74 -12.41 -16.84
CA GLU A 380 -7.34 -13.50 -15.92
C GLU A 380 -5.82 -13.51 -15.68
N GLU A 381 -5.03 -13.24 -16.71
CA GLU A 381 -3.57 -13.12 -16.62
C GLU A 381 -3.08 -12.05 -15.59
N ALA A 382 -3.93 -11.13 -15.20
CA ALA A 382 -3.58 -10.12 -14.21
C ALA A 382 -3.63 -10.65 -12.76
N TYR A 383 -4.25 -11.82 -12.50
CA TYR A 383 -4.52 -12.29 -11.14
C TYR A 383 -4.62 -13.81 -10.97
N ALA A 384 -4.50 -14.63 -12.02
CA ALA A 384 -4.56 -16.10 -12.00
C ALA A 384 -3.24 -16.76 -12.40
#